data_7b188829a10ae60b2a6848a9cd1bf1df
#
_entry.id   7b188829a10ae60b2a6848a9cd1bf1df
#
_cell.length_a   1.000
_cell.length_b   1.000
_cell.length_c   1.000
_cell.angle_alpha   90.00
_cell.angle_beta   90.00
_cell.angle_gamma   90.00
#
_symmetry.space_group_name_H-M   'P 1'
#
loop_
_entity.id
_entity.type
_entity.pdbx_description
1 polymer ?
#
loop_
_entity_poly.entity_id
_entity_poly.type
_entity_poly.pdbx_seq_one_letter_code
_entity_poly.pdbx_strand_id
1 'polypeptide(L)'
;MEKIVIYQVFTRLFGNNKTSCVHNGSIEENGVGKMADFTLKALEQIKSLGATHIWYTGLIEHATQTDYTSFGIEKDHPAVVKGKAGSPYAIKDYYDIDPDLATSVPNRMKEFENLVQRTHRAGLKFVIDFVPNHVARQYKSDSAPEGVKNLGEDDNKECAFSNQNNFYYIP
;
A
#
# COMPACT_ATOMS: atom_id res chain seq x y z
N MET A 1 -32.02 -6.58 7.42
CA MET A 1 -30.54 -6.53 7.29
C MET A 1 -30.23 -5.47 6.25
N GLU A 2 -29.40 -4.48 6.58
CA GLU A 2 -29.02 -3.43 5.63
C GLU A 2 -28.13 -4.01 4.54
N LYS A 3 -28.36 -3.63 3.28
CA LYS A 3 -27.58 -4.13 2.14
C LYS A 3 -26.17 -3.55 2.19
N ILE A 4 -25.15 -4.40 2.11
CA ILE A 4 -23.75 -4.00 1.99
C ILE A 4 -23.45 -3.75 0.50
N VAL A 5 -22.98 -2.54 0.18
CA VAL A 5 -22.51 -2.15 -1.16
C VAL A 5 -21.09 -1.63 -1.02
N ILE A 6 -20.14 -2.29 -1.66
CA ILE A 6 -18.70 -1.97 -1.58
C ILE A 6 -18.29 -1.28 -2.88
N TYR A 7 -17.73 -0.08 -2.77
CA TYR A 7 -17.04 0.60 -3.86
C TYR A 7 -15.54 0.34 -3.72
N GLN A 8 -14.98 -0.51 -4.59
CA GLN A 8 -13.55 -0.75 -4.64
C GLN A 8 -12.86 0.31 -5.48
N VAL A 9 -11.73 0.82 -5.00
CA VAL A 9 -10.92 1.81 -5.70
C VAL A 9 -9.44 1.46 -5.63
N PHE A 10 -8.75 1.52 -6.77
CA PHE A 10 -7.30 1.41 -6.78
C PHE A 10 -6.72 2.80 -6.44
N THR A 11 -6.20 2.92 -5.23
CA THR A 11 -5.80 4.22 -4.64
C THR A 11 -4.82 4.98 -5.52
N ARG A 12 -3.85 4.28 -6.11
CA ARG A 12 -2.84 4.83 -7.00
C ARG A 12 -3.42 5.53 -8.25
N LEU A 13 -4.58 5.12 -8.72
CA LEU A 13 -5.20 5.67 -9.94
C LEU A 13 -6.23 6.77 -9.63
N PHE A 14 -6.82 6.75 -8.44
CA PHE A 14 -7.85 7.73 -8.08
C PHE A 14 -7.22 9.12 -7.93
N GLY A 15 -7.79 10.11 -8.61
CA GLY A 15 -7.29 11.49 -8.59
C GLY A 15 -6.06 11.75 -9.47
N ASN A 16 -5.45 10.72 -10.06
CA ASN A 16 -4.35 10.93 -11.01
C ASN A 16 -4.87 11.63 -12.27
N ASN A 17 -4.39 12.85 -12.50
CA ASN A 17 -4.77 13.69 -13.65
C ASN A 17 -3.77 13.63 -14.82
N LYS A 18 -2.71 12.84 -14.71
CA LYS A 18 -1.78 12.64 -15.82
C LYS A 18 -2.42 11.74 -16.87
N THR A 19 -2.34 12.17 -18.12
CA THR A 19 -2.84 11.42 -19.28
C THR A 19 -1.74 10.71 -20.06
N SER A 20 -0.46 10.98 -19.70
CA SER A 20 0.69 10.27 -20.25
C SER A 20 0.67 8.81 -19.77
N CYS A 21 1.01 7.89 -20.67
CA CYS A 21 1.13 6.47 -20.40
C CYS A 21 2.47 5.96 -20.91
N VAL A 22 3.55 6.43 -20.27
CA VAL A 22 4.93 6.06 -20.62
C VAL A 22 5.19 4.66 -20.07
N HIS A 23 5.59 3.74 -20.94
CA HIS A 23 5.96 2.39 -20.51
C HIS A 23 7.12 2.44 -19.52
N ASN A 24 6.97 1.86 -18.35
CA ASN A 24 7.90 1.99 -17.22
C ASN A 24 8.23 3.44 -16.83
N GLY A 25 7.30 4.36 -17.05
CA GLY A 25 7.45 5.76 -16.67
C GLY A 25 7.53 5.99 -15.17
N SER A 26 8.20 7.08 -14.79
CA SER A 26 8.28 7.52 -13.39
C SER A 26 6.95 8.12 -12.91
N ILE A 27 6.89 8.45 -11.62
CA ILE A 27 5.74 9.18 -11.03
C ILE A 27 5.59 10.56 -11.69
N GLU A 28 6.70 11.23 -12.01
CA GLU A 28 6.69 12.53 -12.66
C GLU A 28 6.12 12.46 -14.08
N GLU A 29 6.35 11.35 -14.79
CA GLU A 29 5.82 11.13 -16.14
C GLU A 29 4.36 10.69 -16.11
N ASN A 30 4.03 9.65 -15.36
CA ASN A 30 2.71 9.01 -15.39
C ASN A 30 1.76 9.50 -14.30
N GLY A 31 2.27 10.20 -13.30
CA GLY A 31 1.50 10.60 -12.14
C GLY A 31 1.18 9.45 -11.18
N VAL A 32 0.59 9.80 -10.07
CA VAL A 32 0.08 8.89 -9.06
C VAL A 32 -1.03 9.59 -8.27
N GLY A 33 -2.13 8.89 -8.01
CA GLY A 33 -3.18 9.36 -7.10
C GLY A 33 -2.68 9.41 -5.65
N LYS A 34 -3.23 10.31 -4.86
CA LYS A 34 -2.84 10.55 -3.47
C LYS A 34 -4.00 10.28 -2.52
N MET A 35 -3.69 9.91 -1.29
CA MET A 35 -4.71 9.81 -0.24
C MET A 35 -5.49 11.12 -0.06
N ALA A 36 -4.87 12.26 -0.36
CA ALA A 36 -5.49 13.58 -0.32
C ALA A 36 -6.56 13.79 -1.40
N ASP A 37 -6.51 13.06 -2.52
CA ASP A 37 -7.47 13.18 -3.62
C ASP A 37 -8.87 12.66 -3.22
N PHE A 38 -8.94 11.80 -2.21
CA PHE A 38 -10.21 11.38 -1.60
C PHE A 38 -10.79 12.50 -0.71
N THR A 39 -11.14 13.61 -1.35
CA THR A 39 -11.79 14.73 -0.66
C THR A 39 -13.14 14.33 -0.08
N LEU A 40 -13.66 15.08 0.90
CA LEU A 40 -15.00 14.82 1.44
C LEU A 40 -16.06 14.81 0.32
N LYS A 41 -15.97 15.76 -0.63
CA LYS A 41 -16.87 15.84 -1.79
C LYS A 41 -16.80 14.57 -2.66
N ALA A 42 -15.60 14.05 -2.94
CA ALA A 42 -15.44 12.82 -3.73
C ALA A 42 -16.06 11.62 -3.01
N LEU A 43 -15.84 11.51 -1.69
CA LEU A 43 -16.41 10.44 -0.87
C LEU A 43 -17.95 10.53 -0.78
N GLU A 44 -18.50 11.72 -0.67
CA GLU A 44 -19.95 11.95 -0.70
C GLU A 44 -20.56 11.57 -2.05
N GLN A 45 -19.86 11.83 -3.16
CA GLN A 45 -20.28 11.38 -4.49
C GLN A 45 -20.27 9.84 -4.58
N ILE A 46 -19.24 9.17 -4.07
CA ILE A 46 -19.20 7.68 -4.00
C ILE A 46 -20.39 7.17 -3.18
N LYS A 47 -20.66 7.79 -2.03
CA LYS A 47 -21.82 7.44 -1.19
C LYS A 47 -23.15 7.62 -1.92
N SER A 48 -23.29 8.66 -2.74
CA SER A 48 -24.52 8.92 -3.50
C SER A 48 -24.84 7.85 -4.54
N LEU A 49 -23.86 7.00 -4.92
CA LEU A 49 -24.05 5.81 -5.73
C LEU A 49 -24.69 4.64 -4.95
N GLY A 50 -24.95 4.83 -3.65
CA GLY A 50 -25.49 3.79 -2.78
C GLY A 50 -24.42 2.95 -2.07
N ALA A 51 -23.15 3.34 -2.15
CA ALA A 51 -22.08 2.65 -1.43
C ALA A 51 -22.22 2.82 0.09
N THR A 52 -21.96 1.74 0.83
CA THR A 52 -21.89 1.72 2.29
C THR A 52 -20.45 1.59 2.78
N HIS A 53 -19.59 1.03 1.94
CA HIS A 53 -18.19 0.80 2.22
C HIS A 53 -17.34 1.29 1.03
N ILE A 54 -16.14 1.76 1.32
CA ILE A 54 -15.12 1.99 0.31
C ILE A 54 -13.92 1.10 0.62
N TRP A 55 -13.47 0.35 -0.39
CA TRP A 55 -12.33 -0.54 -0.31
C TRP A 55 -11.14 0.09 -1.04
N TYR A 56 -10.17 0.54 -0.28
CA TYR A 56 -8.94 1.13 -0.78
C TYR A 56 -7.91 0.05 -1.06
N THR A 57 -7.67 -0.23 -2.34
CA THR A 57 -6.67 -1.21 -2.77
C THR A 57 -5.29 -0.57 -2.83
N GLY A 58 -4.30 -1.23 -2.23
CA GLY A 58 -2.88 -0.89 -2.36
C GLY A 58 -2.41 0.24 -1.45
N LEU A 59 -2.94 0.35 -0.22
CA LEU A 59 -2.51 1.36 0.76
C LEU A 59 -1.26 0.95 1.53
N ILE A 60 -1.09 -0.35 1.83
CA ILE A 60 0.06 -0.85 2.60
C ILE A 60 1.32 -0.71 1.74
N GLU A 61 2.45 -0.38 2.35
CA GLU A 61 3.73 -0.21 1.66
C GLU A 61 4.10 -1.47 0.88
N HIS A 62 4.34 -1.31 -0.41
CA HIS A 62 4.76 -2.36 -1.31
C HIS A 62 6.06 -1.98 -2.03
N ALA A 63 6.75 -2.97 -2.59
CA ALA A 63 8.01 -2.76 -3.30
C ALA A 63 7.82 -1.82 -4.50
N THR A 64 8.66 -0.78 -4.60
CA THR A 64 8.68 0.22 -5.68
C THR A 64 10.10 0.55 -6.09
N GLN A 65 10.28 1.04 -7.32
CA GLN A 65 11.57 1.58 -7.77
C GLN A 65 11.74 3.07 -7.47
N THR A 66 10.72 3.75 -6.93
CA THR A 66 10.85 5.12 -6.46
C THR A 66 11.84 5.17 -5.31
N ASP A 67 12.71 6.18 -5.30
CA ASP A 67 13.77 6.29 -4.30
C ASP A 67 13.31 7.11 -3.09
N TYR A 68 13.16 6.45 -1.97
CA TYR A 68 12.77 7.05 -0.68
C TYR A 68 13.86 6.91 0.39
N THR A 69 15.12 6.64 0.00
CA THR A 69 16.24 6.45 0.94
C THR A 69 16.50 7.68 1.80
N SER A 70 16.21 8.88 1.31
CA SER A 70 16.27 10.12 2.10
C SER A 70 15.27 10.18 3.26
N PHE A 71 14.29 9.28 3.28
CA PHE A 71 13.27 9.15 4.34
C PHE A 71 13.45 7.88 5.18
N GLY A 72 14.59 7.17 5.01
CA GLY A 72 14.89 5.94 5.74
C GLY A 72 14.33 4.66 5.13
N ILE A 73 13.59 4.75 4.03
CA ILE A 73 13.02 3.58 3.34
C ILE A 73 14.08 3.01 2.39
N GLU A 74 14.45 1.75 2.55
CA GLU A 74 15.43 1.10 1.68
C GLU A 74 14.90 0.97 0.25
N LYS A 75 15.79 1.18 -0.72
CA LYS A 75 15.46 1.04 -2.13
C LYS A 75 15.38 -0.42 -2.55
N ASP A 76 14.33 -0.79 -3.24
CA ASP A 76 14.17 -2.12 -3.80
C ASP A 76 15.02 -2.32 -5.07
N HIS A 77 15.55 -3.53 -5.23
CA HIS A 77 16.29 -3.87 -6.43
C HIS A 77 15.35 -3.97 -7.65
N PRO A 78 15.66 -3.32 -8.78
CA PRO A 78 14.76 -3.29 -9.94
C PRO A 78 14.33 -4.66 -10.47
N ALA A 79 15.16 -5.69 -10.32
CA ALA A 79 14.86 -7.04 -10.78
C ALA A 79 13.76 -7.76 -9.97
N VAL A 80 13.41 -7.23 -8.77
CA VAL A 80 12.37 -7.82 -7.90
C VAL A 80 11.11 -6.97 -7.82
N VAL A 81 11.05 -5.87 -8.57
CA VAL A 81 9.91 -4.95 -8.64
C VAL A 81 9.25 -5.03 -10.01
N LYS A 82 7.94 -5.21 -10.06
CA LYS A 82 7.18 -5.22 -11.30
C LYS A 82 7.04 -3.80 -11.88
N GLY A 83 7.75 -3.50 -12.96
CA GLY A 83 7.84 -2.14 -13.50
C GLY A 83 8.48 -1.17 -12.49
N LYS A 84 8.21 0.14 -12.59
CA LYS A 84 8.69 1.11 -11.60
C LYS A 84 7.76 1.24 -10.40
N ALA A 85 6.47 1.18 -10.64
CA ALA A 85 5.45 1.36 -9.61
C ALA A 85 5.30 0.17 -8.64
N GLY A 86 5.77 -1.02 -9.03
CA GLY A 86 5.59 -2.23 -8.26
C GLY A 86 4.19 -2.83 -8.37
N SER A 87 3.91 -3.80 -7.51
CA SER A 87 2.60 -4.42 -7.35
C SER A 87 2.05 -4.12 -5.97
N PRO A 88 0.79 -3.67 -5.84
CA PRO A 88 0.18 -3.39 -4.55
C PRO A 88 0.04 -4.63 -3.65
N TYR A 89 0.33 -5.81 -4.20
CA TYR A 89 0.31 -7.08 -3.46
C TYR A 89 1.71 -7.57 -3.08
N ALA A 90 2.78 -6.92 -3.53
CA ALA A 90 4.15 -7.22 -3.12
C ALA A 90 4.52 -6.41 -1.88
N ILE A 91 3.91 -6.74 -0.75
CA ILE A 91 4.04 -6.00 0.51
C ILE A 91 5.49 -6.01 0.98
N LYS A 92 6.03 -4.83 1.23
CA LYS A 92 7.38 -4.59 1.74
C LYS A 92 7.39 -4.32 3.24
N ASP A 93 6.38 -3.62 3.74
CA ASP A 93 6.21 -3.33 5.16
C ASP A 93 4.72 -3.35 5.54
N TYR A 94 4.33 -4.23 6.47
CA TYR A 94 2.96 -4.27 6.97
C TYR A 94 2.65 -3.19 8.02
N TYR A 95 3.66 -2.52 8.54
CA TYR A 95 3.51 -1.48 9.57
C TYR A 95 3.46 -0.08 8.98
N ASP A 96 3.52 0.03 7.63
CA ASP A 96 3.59 1.32 6.97
C ASP A 96 2.67 1.46 5.75
N ILE A 97 2.50 2.70 5.32
CA ILE A 97 1.69 3.10 4.17
C ILE A 97 2.62 3.45 3.00
N ASP A 98 2.20 3.05 1.80
CA ASP A 98 2.94 3.30 0.57
C ASP A 98 3.25 4.80 0.40
N PRO A 99 4.55 5.16 0.37
CA PRO A 99 4.98 6.55 0.26
C PRO A 99 4.57 7.21 -1.06
N ASP A 100 4.38 6.44 -2.15
CA ASP A 100 3.89 6.97 -3.43
C ASP A 100 2.52 7.65 -3.27
N LEU A 101 1.70 7.21 -2.31
CA LEU A 101 0.33 7.68 -2.09
C LEU A 101 0.22 8.88 -1.17
N ALA A 102 1.32 9.27 -0.52
CA ALA A 102 1.37 10.42 0.37
C ALA A 102 1.73 11.71 -0.39
N THR A 103 1.17 12.81 0.05
CA THR A 103 1.59 14.16 -0.35
C THR A 103 2.92 14.53 0.32
N SER A 104 3.08 14.08 1.57
CA SER A 104 4.28 14.27 2.38
C SER A 104 4.73 12.91 2.95
N VAL A 105 5.82 12.36 2.42
CA VAL A 105 6.32 11.05 2.81
C VAL A 105 6.51 10.91 4.33
N PRO A 106 7.12 11.87 5.06
CA PRO A 106 7.24 11.78 6.52
C PRO A 106 5.91 11.76 7.27
N ASN A 107 4.85 12.26 6.64
CA ASN A 107 3.51 12.34 7.25
C ASN A 107 2.55 11.26 6.70
N ARG A 108 3.02 10.27 5.96
CA ARG A 108 2.19 9.25 5.28
C ARG A 108 1.19 8.55 6.20
N MET A 109 1.63 8.16 7.38
CA MET A 109 0.73 7.55 8.38
C MET A 109 -0.35 8.52 8.86
N LYS A 110 0.01 9.79 9.06
CA LYS A 110 -0.97 10.82 9.44
C LYS A 110 -1.96 11.12 8.30
N GLU A 111 -1.51 11.11 7.06
CA GLU A 111 -2.39 11.24 5.89
C GLU A 111 -3.35 10.06 5.79
N PHE A 112 -2.89 8.84 6.10
CA PHE A 112 -3.74 7.65 6.18
C PHE A 112 -4.81 7.78 7.29
N GLU A 113 -4.44 8.16 8.50
CA GLU A 113 -5.41 8.42 9.58
C GLU A 113 -6.46 9.45 9.17
N ASN A 114 -6.02 10.51 8.50
CA ASN A 114 -6.92 11.56 7.98
C ASN A 114 -7.85 11.00 6.88
N LEU A 115 -7.39 10.07 6.04
CA LEU A 115 -8.23 9.40 5.05
C LEU A 115 -9.31 8.56 5.72
N VAL A 116 -8.94 7.77 6.74
CA VAL A 116 -9.90 6.98 7.54
C VAL A 116 -10.97 7.89 8.14
N GLN A 117 -10.55 8.99 8.79
CA GLN A 117 -11.48 9.95 9.40
C GLN A 117 -12.40 10.61 8.36
N ARG A 118 -11.88 11.03 7.21
CA ARG A 118 -12.70 11.60 6.12
C ARG A 118 -13.73 10.62 5.60
N THR A 119 -13.32 9.36 5.42
CA THR A 119 -14.22 8.28 4.98
C THR A 119 -15.38 8.08 5.96
N HIS A 120 -15.08 8.02 7.25
CA HIS A 120 -16.09 7.89 8.29
C HIS A 120 -17.00 9.13 8.36
N ARG A 121 -16.44 10.34 8.21
CA ARG A 121 -17.23 11.60 8.17
C ARG A 121 -18.19 11.65 6.97
N ALA A 122 -17.83 11.06 5.84
CA ALA A 122 -18.73 10.89 4.70
C ALA A 122 -19.83 9.83 4.95
N GLY A 123 -19.77 9.13 6.08
CA GLY A 123 -20.70 8.05 6.45
C GLY A 123 -20.48 6.76 5.66
N LEU A 124 -19.25 6.52 5.22
CA LEU A 124 -18.78 5.28 4.61
C LEU A 124 -17.95 4.49 5.61
N LYS A 125 -17.97 3.16 5.51
CA LYS A 125 -17.05 2.30 6.22
C LYS A 125 -15.78 2.10 5.41
N PHE A 126 -14.64 2.06 6.09
CA PHE A 126 -13.31 1.92 5.51
C PHE A 126 -12.92 0.44 5.43
N VAL A 127 -12.44 -0.01 4.29
CA VAL A 127 -11.89 -1.35 4.07
C VAL A 127 -10.53 -1.23 3.40
N ILE A 128 -9.56 -2.01 3.85
CA ILE A 128 -8.19 -2.07 3.32
C ILE A 128 -7.86 -3.51 2.91
N ASP A 129 -7.00 -3.68 1.91
CA ASP A 129 -6.43 -4.98 1.56
C ASP A 129 -5.54 -5.51 2.69
N PHE A 130 -5.56 -6.83 2.86
CA PHE A 130 -4.58 -7.55 3.63
C PHE A 130 -4.12 -8.78 2.84
N VAL A 131 -2.82 -8.88 2.57
CA VAL A 131 -2.21 -9.92 1.73
C VAL A 131 -1.32 -10.81 2.59
N PRO A 132 -1.85 -11.89 3.21
CA PRO A 132 -1.10 -12.67 4.20
C PRO A 132 -0.31 -13.85 3.60
N ASN A 133 -0.45 -14.13 2.29
CA ASN A 133 0.06 -15.37 1.69
C ASN A 133 1.44 -15.21 1.05
N HIS A 134 1.93 -14.00 0.86
CA HIS A 134 3.26 -13.70 0.35
C HIS A 134 3.66 -12.26 0.65
N VAL A 135 4.94 -11.96 0.52
CA VAL A 135 5.52 -10.63 0.68
C VAL A 135 6.44 -10.29 -0.47
N ALA A 136 6.91 -9.07 -0.56
CA ALA A 136 7.96 -8.68 -1.49
C ALA A 136 9.25 -9.48 -1.22
N ARG A 137 10.04 -9.73 -2.27
CA ARG A 137 11.31 -10.47 -2.17
C ARG A 137 12.28 -9.83 -1.17
N GLN A 138 12.24 -8.52 -1.05
CA GLN A 138 13.04 -7.73 -0.11
C GLN A 138 12.16 -7.16 1.00
N TYR A 139 11.33 -8.02 1.63
CA TYR A 139 10.54 -7.61 2.79
C TYR A 139 11.47 -7.09 3.89
N LYS A 140 11.25 -5.86 4.29
CA LYS A 140 11.93 -5.25 5.43
C LYS A 140 11.11 -4.08 5.93
N SER A 141 10.71 -4.13 7.18
CA SER A 141 10.02 -3.03 7.84
C SER A 141 11.01 -2.01 8.38
N ASP A 142 10.73 -0.73 8.12
CA ASP A 142 11.39 0.41 8.75
C ASP A 142 10.49 1.09 9.81
N SER A 143 9.24 0.65 9.91
CA SER A 143 8.22 1.21 10.79
C SER A 143 7.69 0.23 11.84
N ALA A 144 8.27 -1.00 11.92
CA ALA A 144 7.87 -1.96 12.93
C ALA A 144 8.14 -1.43 14.37
N PRO A 145 7.28 -1.75 15.34
CA PRO A 145 7.53 -1.44 16.74
C PRO A 145 8.86 -2.02 17.22
N GLU A 146 9.47 -1.35 18.21
CA GLU A 146 10.73 -1.81 18.82
C GLU A 146 10.61 -3.28 19.31
N GLY A 147 11.60 -4.08 19.00
CA GLY A 147 11.66 -5.51 19.33
C GLY A 147 10.87 -6.44 18.40
N VAL A 148 10.14 -5.91 17.42
CA VAL A 148 9.50 -6.73 16.38
C VAL A 148 10.51 -7.07 15.30
N LYS A 149 10.70 -8.37 15.06
CA LYS A 149 11.59 -8.88 14.02
C LYS A 149 10.89 -8.90 12.65
N ASN A 150 11.68 -8.76 11.60
CA ASN A 150 11.18 -8.93 10.25
C ASN A 150 10.80 -10.38 9.97
N LEU A 151 9.82 -10.58 9.09
CA LEU A 151 9.45 -11.91 8.62
C LEU A 151 10.68 -12.61 7.99
N GLY A 152 10.94 -13.85 8.41
CA GLY A 152 12.06 -14.66 7.91
C GLY A 152 13.41 -14.38 8.57
N GLU A 153 13.48 -13.46 9.54
CA GLU A 153 14.74 -13.10 10.22
C GLU A 153 15.29 -14.26 11.05
N ASP A 154 14.41 -15.01 11.73
CA ASP A 154 14.77 -16.16 12.57
C ASP A 154 14.57 -17.50 11.85
N ASP A 155 14.21 -17.50 10.57
CA ASP A 155 13.92 -18.74 9.85
C ASP A 155 15.15 -19.63 9.65
N ASN A 156 14.97 -20.92 9.86
CA ASN A 156 15.96 -21.92 9.46
C ASN A 156 15.88 -22.15 7.94
N LYS A 157 16.81 -21.56 7.19
CA LYS A 157 16.85 -21.60 5.73
C LYS A 157 17.34 -22.93 5.15
N GLU A 158 17.87 -23.83 5.99
CA GLU A 158 18.31 -25.18 5.60
C GLU A 158 17.16 -26.20 5.66
N CYS A 159 15.97 -25.76 6.07
CA CYS A 159 14.79 -26.62 6.18
C CYS A 159 13.70 -26.14 5.23
N ALA A 160 13.26 -27.01 4.29
CA ALA A 160 12.22 -26.66 3.32
C ALA A 160 10.88 -26.35 3.98
N PHE A 161 10.53 -27.11 5.02
CA PHE A 161 9.30 -26.95 5.78
C PHE A 161 9.58 -26.97 7.27
N SER A 162 9.15 -25.91 7.97
CA SER A 162 9.14 -25.85 9.41
C SER A 162 7.93 -25.02 9.87
N ASN A 163 7.24 -25.48 10.88
CA ASN A 163 6.14 -24.72 11.51
C ASN A 163 6.65 -23.53 12.34
N GLN A 164 7.95 -23.37 12.47
CA GLN A 164 8.62 -22.25 13.12
C GLN A 164 9.09 -21.18 12.11
N ASN A 165 9.12 -21.52 10.81
CA ASN A 165 9.53 -20.60 9.76
C ASN A 165 8.33 -19.77 9.25
N ASN A 166 8.62 -18.52 8.88
CA ASN A 166 7.66 -17.66 8.17
C ASN A 166 7.57 -18.03 6.69
N PHE A 167 8.66 -18.52 6.10
CA PHE A 167 8.77 -18.83 4.68
C PHE A 167 9.14 -20.30 4.41
N TYR A 168 8.83 -20.73 3.20
CA TYR A 168 9.35 -21.99 2.65
C TYR A 168 10.67 -21.73 1.94
N TYR A 169 11.63 -22.62 2.12
CA TYR A 169 12.96 -22.52 1.52
C TYR A 169 13.21 -23.71 0.58
N ILE A 170 14.10 -23.51 -0.37
CA ILE A 170 14.68 -24.55 -1.22
C ILE A 170 16.16 -24.59 -0.82
N PRO A 171 16.55 -25.55 0.06
CA PRO A 171 17.93 -25.70 0.53
C PRO A 171 18.91 -26.07 -0.57
#